data_d53a81c4672afb697e19618d47697b46
#
_entry.id   d53a81c4672afb697e19618d47697b46
#
_cell.length_a   1.000
_cell.length_b   1.000
_cell.length_c   1.000
_cell.angle_alpha   90.00
_cell.angle_beta   90.00
_cell.angle_gamma   90.00
#
_symmetry.space_group_name_H-M   'P 1'
#
loop_
_entity.id
_entity.type
_entity.pdbx_description
1 polymer ?
#
loop_
_entity_poly.entity_id
_entity_poly.type
_entity_poly.pdbx_seq_one_letter_code
_entity_poly.pdbx_strand_id
1 'polypeptide(L)'
;MSTRPTTAVTFSRIPPRRSTSRAATWWGRAWVRAVEEASYADSDLATARQLSRSGGIGAITVDAGFVVAQVYHRADVWPVSATVPELDPVSRRAFVEVVGGESGHLAALMAGELPHRLVEHAEEAGVELLPYGAELGSACPCGAWVDPCVHALAVLLQVAWLVDGDPWVLLRLRGLTPDDLHTVDDDLAVAMDAAVRAARVVFLAEDPTAEIDHLL
;
A
#
# COMPACT_ATOMS: atom_id res chain seq x y z
N MET A 1 -19.32 -15.12 8.88
CA MET A 1 -17.93 -14.70 8.75
C MET A 1 -17.54 -14.95 7.30
N SER A 2 -17.55 -13.90 6.47
CA SER A 2 -17.12 -14.03 5.07
C SER A 2 -15.59 -14.08 5.06
N THR A 3 -15.03 -15.23 4.73
CA THR A 3 -13.59 -15.37 4.55
C THR A 3 -13.20 -14.61 3.27
N ARG A 4 -12.61 -13.44 3.44
CA ARG A 4 -11.97 -12.71 2.35
C ARG A 4 -10.95 -13.64 1.69
N PRO A 5 -10.90 -13.74 0.35
CA PRO A 5 -9.84 -14.52 -0.29
C PRO A 5 -8.49 -13.94 0.14
N THR A 6 -7.56 -14.81 0.50
CA THR A 6 -6.21 -14.43 0.88
C THR A 6 -5.53 -13.75 -0.31
N THR A 7 -5.16 -12.48 -0.14
CA THR A 7 -4.45 -11.67 -1.14
C THR A 7 -2.94 -11.66 -0.89
N ALA A 8 -2.46 -12.56 -0.05
CA ALA A 8 -1.07 -12.64 0.38
C ALA A 8 -0.10 -12.81 -0.79
N VAL A 9 0.95 -12.00 -0.81
CA VAL A 9 2.05 -12.10 -1.76
C VAL A 9 3.34 -12.41 -1.00
N THR A 10 4.06 -13.42 -1.47
CA THR A 10 5.34 -13.82 -0.87
C THR A 10 6.50 -13.39 -1.75
N PHE A 11 7.39 -12.58 -1.18
CA PHE A 11 8.62 -12.14 -1.79
C PHE A 11 9.76 -13.06 -1.37
N SER A 12 10.58 -13.45 -2.33
CA SER A 12 11.74 -14.29 -2.07
C SER A 12 12.74 -13.59 -1.13
N ARG A 13 13.52 -14.39 -0.40
CA ARG A 13 14.61 -13.90 0.45
C ARG A 13 15.52 -12.94 -0.32
N ILE A 14 15.77 -11.78 0.25
CA ILE A 14 16.64 -10.77 -0.32
C ILE A 14 18.11 -11.12 0.03
N PRO A 15 19.01 -11.20 -0.95
CA PRO A 15 20.41 -11.50 -0.70
C PRO A 15 21.10 -10.37 0.08
N PRO A 16 22.25 -10.66 0.76
CA PRO A 16 23.01 -9.65 1.49
C PRO A 16 23.35 -8.43 0.63
N ARG A 17 23.16 -7.23 1.19
CA ARG A 17 23.46 -5.95 0.53
C ARG A 17 24.60 -5.23 1.26
N ARG A 18 25.59 -4.75 0.52
CA ARG A 18 26.71 -3.96 1.07
C ARG A 18 26.38 -2.48 1.22
N SER A 19 25.46 -1.97 0.43
CA SER A 19 25.12 -0.57 0.39
C SER A 19 23.94 -0.22 1.31
N THR A 20 24.02 0.95 1.94
CA THR A 20 22.94 1.63 2.61
C THR A 20 22.18 2.50 1.61
N SER A 21 21.71 1.92 0.50
CA SER A 21 20.87 2.71 -0.43
C SER A 21 19.67 3.27 0.33
N ARG A 22 19.56 4.58 0.34
CA ARG A 22 18.34 5.24 0.83
C ARG A 22 17.21 4.91 -0.13
N ALA A 23 15.98 4.89 0.39
CA ALA A 23 14.80 4.76 -0.46
C ALA A 23 14.83 5.85 -1.55
N ALA A 24 14.63 5.43 -2.80
CA ALA A 24 14.68 6.31 -3.96
C ALA A 24 13.42 7.15 -4.07
N THR A 25 12.27 6.53 -3.78
CA THR A 25 10.96 7.15 -3.88
C THR A 25 10.61 7.96 -2.63
N TRP A 26 9.70 8.91 -2.75
CA TRP A 26 9.25 9.69 -1.61
C TRP A 26 8.42 8.85 -0.62
N TRP A 27 7.59 7.93 -1.11
CA TRP A 27 6.78 7.02 -0.29
C TRP A 27 7.64 5.97 0.42
N GLY A 28 8.69 5.45 -0.23
CA GLY A 28 9.67 4.59 0.42
C GLY A 28 10.39 5.30 1.56
N ARG A 29 10.72 6.60 1.39
CA ARG A 29 11.30 7.44 2.46
C ARG A 29 10.32 7.70 3.60
N ALA A 30 9.04 7.91 3.29
CA ALA A 30 8.00 8.08 4.29
C ALA A 30 7.82 6.79 5.13
N TRP A 31 7.80 5.63 4.47
CA TRP A 31 7.80 4.34 5.18
C TRP A 31 9.02 4.17 6.10
N VAL A 32 10.23 4.46 5.62
CA VAL A 32 11.45 4.39 6.44
C VAL A 32 11.34 5.31 7.65
N ARG A 33 10.80 6.52 7.49
CA ARG A 33 10.56 7.45 8.60
C ARG A 33 9.61 6.85 9.64
N ALA A 34 8.50 6.24 9.23
CA ALA A 34 7.58 5.57 10.16
C ALA A 34 8.28 4.46 10.96
N VAL A 35 9.15 3.66 10.31
CA VAL A 35 9.95 2.63 10.99
C VAL A 35 10.97 3.23 11.96
N GLU A 36 11.58 4.36 11.60
CA GLU A 36 12.50 5.09 12.49
C GLU A 36 11.78 5.66 13.72
N GLU A 37 10.59 6.21 13.52
CA GLU A 37 9.74 6.74 14.59
C GLU A 37 9.21 5.63 15.52
N ALA A 38 8.96 4.42 15.00
CA ALA A 38 8.55 3.27 15.80
C ALA A 38 9.68 2.70 16.67
N SER A 39 10.94 3.04 16.38
CA SER A 39 12.08 2.51 17.12
C SER A 39 12.22 3.18 18.50
N TYR A 40 12.34 2.37 19.55
CA TYR A 40 12.53 2.88 20.91
C TYR A 40 13.91 3.53 21.12
N ALA A 41 14.96 2.98 20.47
CA ALA A 41 16.34 3.45 20.64
C ALA A 41 17.13 3.41 19.33
N ASP A 42 18.04 4.36 19.15
CA ASP A 42 18.94 4.43 17.98
C ASP A 42 19.82 3.19 17.84
N SER A 43 20.23 2.57 18.96
CA SER A 43 21.01 1.34 18.97
C SER A 43 20.23 0.16 18.37
N ASP A 44 18.94 0.06 18.65
CA ASP A 44 18.07 -0.98 18.11
C ASP A 44 17.87 -0.79 16.62
N LEU A 45 17.66 0.45 16.21
CA LEU A 45 17.55 0.82 14.80
C LEU A 45 18.84 0.54 14.03
N ALA A 46 20.01 0.84 14.61
CA ALA A 46 21.30 0.54 14.01
C ALA A 46 21.50 -0.97 13.82
N THR A 47 21.17 -1.76 14.83
CA THR A 47 21.24 -3.23 14.79
C THR A 47 20.24 -3.79 13.76
N ALA A 48 19.01 -3.28 13.73
CA ALA A 48 17.99 -3.66 12.77
C ALA A 48 18.42 -3.36 11.32
N ARG A 49 19.03 -2.20 11.08
CA ARG A 49 19.61 -1.84 9.77
C ARG A 49 20.74 -2.79 9.35
N GLN A 50 21.57 -3.24 10.28
CA GLN A 50 22.61 -4.23 9.98
C GLN A 50 21.98 -5.58 9.65
N LEU A 51 21.02 -6.04 10.44
CA LEU A 51 20.32 -7.30 10.27
C LEU A 51 19.51 -7.34 8.97
N SER A 52 18.80 -6.27 8.62
CA SER A 52 18.06 -6.19 7.36
C SER A 52 18.94 -6.38 6.12
N ARG A 53 20.21 -5.98 6.19
CA ARG A 53 21.18 -6.09 5.08
C ARG A 53 21.97 -7.39 5.08
N SER A 54 22.00 -8.12 6.18
CA SER A 54 22.83 -9.34 6.33
C SER A 54 22.37 -10.50 5.46
N GLY A 55 21.17 -10.45 4.89
CA GLY A 55 20.49 -11.58 4.27
C GLY A 55 19.93 -12.56 5.30
N GLY A 56 19.85 -12.15 6.58
CA GLY A 56 19.33 -12.97 7.66
C GLY A 56 17.80 -12.99 7.75
N ILE A 57 17.08 -12.35 6.82
CA ILE A 57 15.61 -12.40 6.76
C ILE A 57 15.19 -13.36 5.65
N GLY A 58 14.29 -14.27 5.94
CA GLY A 58 13.74 -15.26 5.01
C GLY A 58 12.83 -14.63 3.95
N ALA A 59 11.99 -15.44 3.35
CA ALA A 59 10.92 -14.94 2.50
C ALA A 59 9.97 -14.06 3.34
N ILE A 60 9.47 -12.99 2.73
CA ILE A 60 8.54 -12.04 3.35
C ILE A 60 7.18 -12.22 2.71
N THR A 61 6.17 -12.56 3.50
CA THR A 61 4.79 -12.60 3.05
C THR A 61 4.09 -11.34 3.54
N VAL A 62 3.46 -10.64 2.60
CA VAL A 62 2.68 -9.42 2.82
C VAL A 62 1.22 -9.70 2.51
N ASP A 63 0.34 -9.37 3.42
CA ASP A 63 -1.10 -9.40 3.23
C ASP A 63 -1.74 -8.14 3.85
N ALA A 64 -3.04 -8.00 3.72
CA ALA A 64 -3.78 -6.90 4.31
C ALA A 64 -3.56 -6.86 5.83
N GLY A 65 -3.06 -5.74 6.31
CA GLY A 65 -2.83 -5.50 7.74
C GLY A 65 -1.58 -6.12 8.33
N PHE A 66 -0.84 -7.00 7.63
CA PHE A 66 0.30 -7.66 8.26
C PHE A 66 1.41 -8.13 7.31
N VAL A 67 2.56 -8.35 7.90
CA VAL A 67 3.75 -8.93 7.28
C VAL A 67 4.25 -10.08 8.15
N VAL A 68 4.65 -11.18 7.55
CA VAL A 68 5.32 -12.28 8.26
C VAL A 68 6.64 -12.65 7.60
N ALA A 69 7.65 -12.91 8.43
CA ALA A 69 8.96 -13.38 7.98
C ALA A 69 9.67 -14.19 9.07
N GLN A 70 10.63 -15.02 8.68
CA GLN A 70 11.58 -15.63 9.62
C GLN A 70 12.88 -14.82 9.62
N VAL A 71 13.38 -14.51 10.80
CA VAL A 71 14.63 -13.78 10.99
C VAL A 71 15.67 -14.71 11.59
N TYR A 72 16.74 -14.94 10.85
CA TYR A 72 17.91 -15.71 11.26
C TYR A 72 18.93 -14.76 11.90
N HIS A 73 19.01 -14.81 13.21
CA HIS A 73 19.90 -13.93 13.95
C HIS A 73 20.72 -14.72 14.98
N ARG A 74 22.07 -14.66 14.89
CA ARG A 74 23.00 -15.51 15.66
C ARG A 74 22.71 -17.00 15.38
N ALA A 75 22.42 -17.80 16.41
CA ALA A 75 22.11 -19.22 16.28
C ALA A 75 20.61 -19.53 16.23
N ASP A 76 19.77 -18.49 16.31
CA ASP A 76 18.33 -18.64 16.47
C ASP A 76 17.55 -18.22 15.21
N VAL A 77 16.34 -18.74 15.13
CA VAL A 77 15.35 -18.38 14.10
C VAL A 77 14.12 -17.81 14.79
N TRP A 78 13.81 -16.56 14.48
CA TRP A 78 12.70 -15.83 15.07
C TRP A 78 11.56 -15.66 14.07
N PRO A 79 10.39 -16.30 14.29
CA PRO A 79 9.19 -15.96 13.54
C PRO A 79 8.73 -14.56 13.96
N VAL A 80 8.65 -13.66 12.97
CA VAL A 80 8.24 -12.27 13.18
C VAL A 80 6.96 -12.02 12.41
N SER A 81 6.00 -11.39 13.08
CA SER A 81 4.84 -10.76 12.46
C SER A 81 4.90 -9.27 12.75
N ALA A 82 4.71 -8.43 11.74
CA ALA A 82 4.51 -6.99 11.92
C ALA A 82 3.11 -6.62 11.44
N THR A 83 2.47 -5.68 12.12
CA THR A 83 1.11 -5.22 11.81
C THR A 83 1.12 -3.77 11.34
N VAL A 84 0.30 -3.51 10.33
CA VAL A 84 0.03 -2.18 9.78
C VAL A 84 -1.48 -2.03 9.70
N PRO A 85 -2.10 -0.99 10.27
CA PRO A 85 -3.55 -0.84 10.20
C PRO A 85 -4.06 -0.87 8.76
N GLU A 86 -5.11 -1.64 8.49
CA GLU A 86 -5.85 -1.53 7.23
C GLU A 86 -6.65 -0.22 7.22
N LEU A 87 -6.94 0.29 6.04
CA LEU A 87 -7.97 1.32 5.90
C LEU A 87 -9.33 0.73 6.29
N ASP A 88 -10.07 1.46 7.09
CA ASP A 88 -11.46 1.10 7.38
C ASP A 88 -12.31 1.18 6.09
N PRO A 89 -13.53 0.60 6.07
CA PRO A 89 -14.36 0.55 4.87
C PRO A 89 -14.73 1.93 4.29
N VAL A 90 -14.79 2.98 5.12
CA VAL A 90 -15.11 4.35 4.68
C VAL A 90 -13.91 4.95 4.00
N SER A 91 -12.74 4.90 4.65
CA SER A 91 -11.47 5.39 4.12
C SER A 91 -11.08 4.65 2.84
N ARG A 92 -11.31 3.33 2.77
CA ARG A 92 -11.07 2.55 1.55
C ARG A 92 -11.92 3.04 0.38
N ARG A 93 -13.21 3.26 0.59
CA ARG A 93 -14.12 3.79 -0.44
C ARG A 93 -13.68 5.18 -0.88
N ALA A 94 -13.38 6.06 0.05
CA ALA A 94 -12.91 7.42 -0.24
C ALA A 94 -11.62 7.38 -1.08
N PHE A 95 -10.67 6.50 -0.77
CA PHE A 95 -9.47 6.33 -1.57
C PHE A 95 -9.78 5.88 -3.01
N VAL A 96 -10.68 4.90 -3.17
CA VAL A 96 -11.12 4.41 -4.48
C VAL A 96 -11.76 5.54 -5.30
N GLU A 97 -12.61 6.37 -4.67
CA GLU A 97 -13.22 7.54 -5.30
C GLU A 97 -12.18 8.59 -5.73
N VAL A 98 -11.16 8.86 -4.89
CA VAL A 98 -10.06 9.78 -5.22
C VAL A 98 -9.24 9.26 -6.41
N VAL A 99 -8.95 7.95 -6.47
CA VAL A 99 -8.24 7.35 -7.62
C VAL A 99 -9.07 7.50 -8.89
N GLY A 100 -10.38 7.29 -8.83
CA GLY A 100 -11.28 7.42 -9.98
C GLY A 100 -11.56 8.87 -10.40
N GLY A 101 -11.36 9.83 -9.50
CA GLY A 101 -11.61 11.26 -9.76
C GLY A 101 -10.67 11.91 -10.77
N GLU A 102 -9.46 11.35 -10.94
CA GLU A 102 -8.49 11.85 -11.93
C GLU A 102 -7.94 10.68 -12.79
N SER A 103 -8.12 10.76 -14.09
CA SER A 103 -7.75 9.70 -15.05
C SER A 103 -6.27 9.30 -15.05
N GLY A 104 -5.39 10.11 -14.48
CA GLY A 104 -3.95 9.82 -14.36
C GLY A 104 -3.57 8.99 -13.12
N HIS A 105 -4.40 8.97 -12.07
CA HIS A 105 -4.06 8.31 -10.80
C HIS A 105 -3.96 6.79 -10.95
N LEU A 106 -4.97 6.17 -11.53
CA LEU A 106 -4.97 4.72 -11.76
C LEU A 106 -3.83 4.31 -12.70
N ALA A 107 -3.63 5.05 -13.81
CA ALA A 107 -2.57 4.76 -14.75
C ALA A 107 -1.18 4.83 -14.10
N ALA A 108 -0.92 5.82 -13.23
CA ALA A 108 0.33 5.93 -12.49
C ALA A 108 0.53 4.76 -11.52
N LEU A 109 -0.51 4.39 -10.76
CA LEU A 109 -0.45 3.23 -9.85
C LEU A 109 -0.17 1.93 -10.62
N MET A 110 -0.80 1.73 -11.77
CA MET A 110 -0.55 0.58 -12.64
C MET A 110 0.86 0.57 -13.24
N ALA A 111 1.47 1.76 -13.41
CA ALA A 111 2.87 1.91 -13.81
C ALA A 111 3.86 1.74 -12.64
N GLY A 112 3.39 1.48 -11.42
CA GLY A 112 4.24 1.33 -10.23
C GLY A 112 4.67 2.67 -9.62
N GLU A 113 3.92 3.74 -9.87
CA GLU A 113 4.17 5.07 -9.32
C GLU A 113 3.06 5.46 -8.33
N LEU A 114 3.43 6.12 -7.24
CA LEU A 114 2.50 6.75 -6.31
C LEU A 114 2.62 8.27 -6.44
N PRO A 115 1.71 8.94 -7.18
CA PRO A 115 1.75 10.38 -7.33
C PRO A 115 1.56 11.11 -6.00
N HIS A 116 2.36 12.13 -5.72
CA HIS A 116 2.18 12.98 -4.53
C HIS A 116 0.76 13.52 -4.45
N ARG A 117 0.26 14.02 -5.58
CA ARG A 117 -1.06 14.61 -5.69
C ARG A 117 -2.19 13.63 -5.34
N LEU A 118 -2.03 12.34 -5.67
CA LEU A 118 -3.00 11.31 -5.26
C LEU A 118 -3.09 11.22 -3.73
N VAL A 119 -1.92 11.25 -3.05
CA VAL A 119 -1.89 11.17 -1.59
C VAL A 119 -2.42 12.45 -0.94
N GLU A 120 -2.09 13.63 -1.48
CA GLU A 120 -2.64 14.90 -1.03
C GLU A 120 -4.18 14.92 -1.12
N HIS A 121 -4.75 14.48 -2.24
CA HIS A 121 -6.22 14.38 -2.39
C HIS A 121 -6.82 13.31 -1.48
N ALA A 122 -6.11 12.20 -1.22
CA ALA A 122 -6.55 11.21 -0.25
C ALA A 122 -6.59 11.79 1.17
N GLU A 123 -5.58 12.55 1.58
CA GLU A 123 -5.52 13.26 2.86
C GLU A 123 -6.65 14.30 2.98
N GLU A 124 -6.94 15.07 1.93
CA GLU A 124 -8.08 15.99 1.87
C GLU A 124 -9.41 15.26 2.03
N ALA A 125 -9.51 14.02 1.55
CA ALA A 125 -10.66 13.13 1.72
C ALA A 125 -10.66 12.40 3.08
N GLY A 126 -9.71 12.69 3.97
CA GLY A 126 -9.58 12.09 5.30
C GLY A 126 -8.95 10.69 5.29
N VAL A 127 -8.21 10.33 4.24
CA VAL A 127 -7.53 9.04 4.12
C VAL A 127 -6.03 9.20 4.34
N GLU A 128 -5.53 8.67 5.43
CA GLU A 128 -4.10 8.58 5.71
C GLU A 128 -3.54 7.27 5.14
N LEU A 129 -2.94 7.35 3.95
CA LEU A 129 -2.43 6.19 3.24
C LEU A 129 -1.12 5.66 3.87
N LEU A 130 -0.22 6.57 4.26
CA LEU A 130 1.07 6.24 4.85
C LEU A 130 0.92 6.04 6.36
N PRO A 131 1.43 4.93 6.93
CA PRO A 131 1.35 4.71 8.36
C PRO A 131 2.33 5.62 9.12
N TYR A 132 1.97 5.98 10.35
CA TYR A 132 2.86 6.60 11.30
C TYR A 132 3.60 5.54 12.14
N GLY A 133 4.72 5.92 12.76
CA GLY A 133 5.50 5.00 13.57
C GLY A 133 4.71 4.35 14.73
N ALA A 134 3.84 5.11 15.37
CA ALA A 134 3.00 4.63 16.47
C ALA A 134 1.93 3.60 16.03
N GLU A 135 1.64 3.48 14.74
CA GLU A 135 0.69 2.51 14.19
C GLU A 135 1.34 1.15 13.86
N LEU A 136 2.68 1.09 13.83
CA LEU A 136 3.42 -0.12 13.50
C LEU A 136 3.57 -1.00 14.74
N GLY A 137 2.85 -2.12 14.78
CA GLY A 137 2.97 -3.12 15.84
C GLY A 137 3.76 -4.33 15.39
N SER A 138 4.14 -5.21 16.34
CA SER A 138 4.76 -6.47 15.99
C SER A 138 4.56 -7.57 17.03
N ALA A 139 4.81 -8.82 16.62
CA ALA A 139 4.94 -9.96 17.52
C ALA A 139 6.20 -10.73 17.16
N CYS A 140 7.04 -10.94 18.17
CA CYS A 140 8.28 -11.71 18.06
C CYS A 140 8.56 -12.43 19.39
N PRO A 141 8.83 -13.75 19.40
CA PRO A 141 9.08 -14.50 20.63
C PRO A 141 10.49 -14.29 21.23
N CYS A 142 11.24 -13.27 20.80
CA CYS A 142 12.62 -13.02 21.26
C CYS A 142 12.71 -12.52 22.71
N GLY A 143 11.59 -12.25 23.37
CA GLY A 143 11.55 -11.77 24.76
C GLY A 143 12.00 -10.31 24.96
N ALA A 144 12.14 -9.53 23.89
CA ALA A 144 12.38 -8.09 24.01
C ALA A 144 11.18 -7.42 24.69
N TRP A 145 11.48 -6.42 25.53
CA TRP A 145 10.44 -5.65 26.24
C TRP A 145 9.89 -4.48 25.42
N VAL A 146 10.51 -4.19 24.27
CA VAL A 146 10.11 -3.14 23.34
C VAL A 146 9.36 -3.72 22.15
N ASP A 147 8.38 -2.98 21.64
CA ASP A 147 7.62 -3.29 20.44
C ASP A 147 7.60 -2.03 19.53
N PRO A 148 8.13 -2.12 18.29
CA PRO A 148 8.78 -3.26 17.63
C PRO A 148 10.18 -3.58 18.20
N CYS A 149 10.52 -4.88 18.30
CA CYS A 149 11.86 -5.30 18.66
C CYS A 149 12.83 -5.20 17.47
N VAL A 150 14.13 -5.40 17.71
CA VAL A 150 15.17 -5.36 16.66
C VAL A 150 14.87 -6.27 15.46
N HIS A 151 14.29 -7.47 15.69
CA HIS A 151 13.93 -8.39 14.61
C HIS A 151 12.77 -7.87 13.78
N ALA A 152 11.76 -7.31 14.43
CA ALA A 152 10.61 -6.71 13.75
C ALA A 152 11.02 -5.45 12.97
N LEU A 153 11.81 -4.55 13.57
CA LEU A 153 12.39 -3.40 12.88
C LEU A 153 13.19 -3.82 11.64
N ALA A 154 13.95 -4.92 11.72
CA ALA A 154 14.71 -5.41 10.59
C ALA A 154 13.82 -5.90 9.44
N VAL A 155 12.70 -6.58 9.74
CA VAL A 155 11.67 -6.97 8.76
C VAL A 155 11.04 -5.74 8.14
N LEU A 156 10.57 -4.77 8.94
CA LEU A 156 9.95 -3.53 8.48
C LEU A 156 10.90 -2.71 7.58
N LEU A 157 12.21 -2.70 7.87
CA LEU A 157 13.23 -2.09 7.02
C LEU A 157 13.43 -2.83 5.69
N GLN A 158 13.24 -4.15 5.62
CA GLN A 158 13.23 -4.85 4.34
C GLN A 158 11.92 -4.62 3.57
N VAL A 159 10.80 -4.52 4.27
CA VAL A 159 9.53 -4.11 3.65
C VAL A 159 9.66 -2.71 3.01
N ALA A 160 10.46 -1.81 3.60
CA ALA A 160 10.75 -0.52 2.98
C ALA A 160 11.34 -0.66 1.56
N TRP A 161 12.16 -1.69 1.31
CA TRP A 161 12.70 -1.92 -0.04
C TRP A 161 11.68 -2.46 -1.02
N LEU A 162 10.71 -3.23 -0.52
CA LEU A 162 9.59 -3.72 -1.32
C LEU A 162 8.64 -2.56 -1.67
N VAL A 163 8.29 -1.75 -0.69
CA VAL A 163 7.46 -0.53 -0.84
C VAL A 163 8.14 0.47 -1.78
N ASP A 164 9.46 0.68 -1.65
CA ASP A 164 10.23 1.59 -2.53
C ASP A 164 10.23 1.12 -3.98
N GLY A 165 10.20 -0.20 -4.20
CA GLY A 165 10.17 -0.81 -5.53
C GLY A 165 8.77 -0.92 -6.14
N ASP A 166 7.72 -0.97 -5.32
CA ASP A 166 6.34 -1.15 -5.77
C ASP A 166 5.35 -0.59 -4.73
N PRO A 167 4.61 0.49 -5.06
CA PRO A 167 3.63 1.08 -4.16
C PRO A 167 2.47 0.12 -3.83
N TRP A 168 2.22 -0.91 -4.65
CA TRP A 168 1.20 -1.92 -4.37
C TRP A 168 1.48 -2.73 -3.11
N VAL A 169 2.74 -2.80 -2.66
CA VAL A 169 3.07 -3.41 -1.37
C VAL A 169 2.46 -2.60 -0.22
N LEU A 170 2.56 -1.26 -0.28
CA LEU A 170 1.93 -0.36 0.69
C LEU A 170 0.40 -0.45 0.61
N LEU A 171 -0.16 -0.35 -0.59
CA LEU A 171 -1.61 -0.42 -0.81
C LEU A 171 -2.19 -1.74 -0.28
N ARG A 172 -1.52 -2.86 -0.54
CA ARG A 172 -1.89 -4.17 0.00
C ARG A 172 -1.89 -4.20 1.52
N LEU A 173 -0.87 -3.66 2.16
CA LEU A 173 -0.82 -3.53 3.63
C LEU A 173 -1.99 -2.72 4.17
N ARG A 174 -2.42 -1.69 3.45
CA ARG A 174 -3.61 -0.89 3.79
C ARG A 174 -4.93 -1.56 3.38
N GLY A 175 -4.88 -2.80 2.88
CA GLY A 175 -6.05 -3.61 2.52
C GLY A 175 -6.64 -3.29 1.15
N LEU A 176 -5.87 -2.64 0.27
CA LEU A 176 -6.25 -2.31 -1.10
C LEU A 176 -5.61 -3.30 -2.08
N THR A 177 -6.36 -3.66 -3.11
CA THR A 177 -5.90 -4.51 -4.21
C THR A 177 -6.15 -3.83 -5.56
N PRO A 178 -5.47 -4.25 -6.63
CA PRO A 178 -5.80 -3.75 -7.97
C PRO A 178 -7.28 -3.94 -8.34
N ASP A 179 -7.90 -5.05 -7.90
CA ASP A 179 -9.30 -5.35 -8.20
C ASP A 179 -10.26 -4.32 -7.56
N ASP A 180 -9.91 -3.78 -6.38
CA ASP A 180 -10.72 -2.72 -5.75
C ASP A 180 -10.76 -1.44 -6.60
N LEU A 181 -9.75 -1.22 -7.47
CA LEU A 181 -9.63 -0.04 -8.32
C LEU A 181 -10.16 -0.29 -9.75
N HIS A 182 -10.24 -1.53 -10.21
CA HIS A 182 -10.80 -1.85 -11.54
C HIS A 182 -12.30 -1.57 -11.64
N THR A 183 -13.05 -1.70 -10.55
CA THR A 183 -14.47 -1.36 -10.51
C THR A 183 -14.73 0.12 -10.82
N VAL A 184 -13.76 0.99 -10.53
CA VAL A 184 -13.84 2.44 -10.82
C VAL A 184 -13.72 2.71 -12.32
N ASP A 185 -12.86 1.97 -13.01
CA ASP A 185 -12.66 2.13 -14.46
C ASP A 185 -13.92 1.70 -15.23
N ASP A 186 -14.54 0.59 -14.80
CA ASP A 186 -15.81 0.11 -15.37
C ASP A 186 -16.96 1.10 -15.10
N ASP A 187 -17.09 1.60 -13.87
CA ASP A 187 -18.13 2.57 -13.51
C ASP A 187 -17.93 3.91 -14.24
N LEU A 188 -16.69 4.36 -14.39
CA LEU A 188 -16.35 5.58 -15.14
C LEU A 188 -16.68 5.40 -16.62
N ALA A 189 -16.32 4.26 -17.22
CA ALA A 189 -16.63 3.97 -18.61
C ALA A 189 -18.15 3.95 -18.87
N VAL A 190 -18.92 3.35 -17.97
CA VAL A 190 -20.39 3.34 -18.00
C VAL A 190 -20.96 4.75 -17.86
N ALA A 191 -20.44 5.55 -16.92
CA ALA A 191 -20.87 6.92 -16.70
C ALA A 191 -20.56 7.82 -17.91
N MET A 192 -19.36 7.68 -18.52
CA MET A 192 -19.00 8.42 -19.72
C MET A 192 -19.88 8.05 -20.92
N ASP A 193 -20.18 6.77 -21.12
CA ASP A 193 -21.08 6.32 -22.18
C ASP A 193 -22.51 6.84 -21.98
N ALA A 194 -22.99 6.85 -20.71
CA ALA A 194 -24.27 7.45 -20.37
C ALA A 194 -24.29 8.97 -20.61
N ALA A 195 -23.22 9.70 -20.26
CA ALA A 195 -23.09 11.13 -20.51
C ALA A 195 -23.07 11.47 -21.99
N VAL A 196 -22.35 10.69 -22.80
CA VAL A 196 -22.33 10.84 -24.28
C VAL A 196 -23.72 10.60 -24.87
N ARG A 197 -24.42 9.55 -24.40
CA ARG A 197 -25.80 9.31 -24.82
C ARG A 197 -26.75 10.45 -24.44
N ALA A 198 -26.65 10.93 -23.19
CA ALA A 198 -27.47 12.06 -22.72
C ALA A 198 -27.20 13.34 -23.54
N ALA A 199 -25.92 13.67 -23.80
CA ALA A 199 -25.56 14.82 -24.64
C ALA A 199 -26.11 14.70 -26.05
N ARG A 200 -26.11 13.49 -26.62
CA ARG A 200 -26.68 13.22 -27.94
C ARG A 200 -28.21 13.40 -27.96
N VAL A 201 -28.90 12.96 -26.92
CA VAL A 201 -30.35 13.16 -26.77
C VAL A 201 -30.69 14.65 -26.66
N VAL A 202 -29.96 15.41 -25.85
CA VAL A 202 -30.14 16.87 -25.71
C VAL A 202 -29.90 17.56 -27.07
N PHE A 203 -28.81 17.23 -27.76
CA PHE A 203 -28.51 17.81 -29.08
C PHE A 203 -29.61 17.52 -30.11
N LEU A 204 -30.16 16.29 -30.11
CA LEU A 204 -31.25 15.93 -31.03
C LEU A 204 -32.59 16.54 -30.64
N ALA A 205 -32.84 16.75 -29.32
CA ALA A 205 -34.06 17.42 -28.84
C ALA A 205 -34.12 18.93 -29.19
N GLU A 206 -32.97 19.54 -29.48
CA GLU A 206 -32.88 20.92 -29.98
C GLU A 206 -33.18 21.01 -31.50
N ASP A 207 -33.16 19.88 -32.22
CA ASP A 207 -33.56 19.82 -33.64
C ASP A 207 -35.06 19.44 -33.76
N PRO A 208 -35.93 20.35 -34.17
CA PRO A 208 -37.36 20.07 -34.25
C PRO A 208 -37.75 19.02 -35.32
N THR A 209 -36.80 18.53 -36.08
CA THR A 209 -37.01 17.51 -37.11
C THR A 209 -36.46 16.12 -36.74
N ALA A 210 -35.80 15.99 -35.57
CA ALA A 210 -35.19 14.75 -35.12
C ALA A 210 -36.22 13.80 -34.47
N GLU A 211 -36.25 12.55 -34.95
CA GLU A 211 -36.99 11.46 -34.28
C GLU A 211 -36.09 10.85 -33.16
N ILE A 212 -36.47 10.99 -31.90
CA ILE A 212 -35.68 10.54 -30.74
C ILE A 212 -36.23 9.27 -30.07
N ASP A 213 -37.37 8.76 -30.49
CA ASP A 213 -38.06 7.63 -29.85
C ASP A 213 -37.24 6.33 -29.78
N HIS A 214 -36.25 6.18 -30.64
CA HIS A 214 -35.35 4.99 -30.65
C HIS A 214 -34.12 5.13 -29.74
N LEU A 215 -33.97 6.27 -29.05
CA LEU A 215 -32.81 6.55 -28.16
C LEU A 215 -33.17 6.47 -26.67
N LEU A 216 -34.46 6.30 -26.33
CA LEU A 216 -34.98 6.08 -24.99
C LEU A 216 -35.19 4.59 -24.76
#